data_16eb5954cda24be60ab8873f7ce7a04e
#
_entry.id   16eb5954cda24be60ab8873f7ce7a04e
#
_cell.length_a   1.000
_cell.length_b   1.000
_cell.length_c   1.000
_cell.angle_alpha   90.00
_cell.angle_beta   90.00
_cell.angle_gamma   90.00
#
_symmetry.space_group_name_H-M   'P 1'
#
loop_
_entity.id
_entity.type
_entity.pdbx_description
1 polymer ?
#
loop_
_entity_poly.entity_id
_entity_poly.type
_entity_poly.pdbx_seq_one_letter_code
_entity_poly.pdbx_strand_id
1 'polypeptide(L)'
;TKASNWFVGGEESSVFSQSKVSYYNLSISKLKIKDAVVAIGGEDLSKSLIQYPGTALPGKRGNSVIFGHSVLPIFYNPKNYISIFSTLPTLKIGDDILVNYDNISFKYRVESIFEVYPTDIQVLQQDSSDSFLTLVTCVPPGDPRKPKRLIVRARIVPL
;
A
#
# COMPACT_ATOMS: atom_id res chain seq x y z
N THR A 1 13.66 6.45 4.79
CA THR A 1 12.25 6.10 4.80
C THR A 1 12.04 4.60 4.63
N LYS A 2 12.29 3.87 5.69
CA LYS A 2 12.12 2.42 5.68
C LYS A 2 10.68 2.05 5.99
N ALA A 3 10.13 1.10 5.23
CA ALA A 3 8.76 0.62 5.43
C ALA A 3 8.57 0.02 6.83
N SER A 4 9.57 -0.65 7.38
CA SER A 4 9.51 -1.27 8.71
C SER A 4 9.30 -0.24 9.83
N ASN A 5 9.61 1.04 9.60
CA ASN A 5 9.48 2.10 10.61
C ASN A 5 8.11 2.80 10.56
N TRP A 6 7.21 2.40 9.70
CA TRP A 6 5.94 3.11 9.49
C TRP A 6 4.94 2.89 10.62
N PHE A 7 5.03 1.76 11.32
CA PHE A 7 4.15 1.45 12.46
C PHE A 7 4.97 1.03 13.67
N VAL A 8 4.66 1.63 14.82
CA VAL A 8 5.27 1.27 16.10
C VAL A 8 4.71 -0.09 16.52
N GLY A 9 5.61 -1.05 16.85
CA GLY A 9 5.22 -2.40 17.25
C GLY A 9 4.89 -3.32 16.08
N GLY A 10 5.15 -2.89 14.83
CA GLY A 10 5.04 -3.75 13.66
C GLY A 10 6.25 -4.69 13.53
N GLU A 11 6.41 -5.29 12.34
CA GLU A 11 7.53 -6.18 12.07
C GLU A 11 8.88 -5.48 12.24
N GLU A 12 9.86 -6.22 12.73
CA GLU A 12 11.21 -5.69 12.89
C GLU A 12 11.93 -5.57 11.54
N SER A 13 12.87 -4.63 11.46
CA SER A 13 13.68 -4.41 10.26
C SER A 13 14.37 -5.68 9.74
N SER A 14 14.83 -6.52 10.65
CA SER A 14 15.51 -7.77 10.27
C SER A 14 14.59 -8.70 9.48
N VAL A 15 13.30 -8.72 9.80
CA VAL A 15 12.32 -9.52 9.06
C VAL A 15 12.15 -8.97 7.65
N PHE A 16 12.04 -7.65 7.50
CA PHE A 16 11.96 -7.01 6.18
C PHE A 16 13.19 -7.31 5.31
N SER A 17 14.38 -7.17 5.87
CA SER A 17 15.61 -7.33 5.11
C SER A 17 15.95 -8.78 4.80
N GLN A 18 15.44 -9.73 5.57
CA GLN A 18 15.65 -11.16 5.36
C GLN A 18 14.63 -11.80 4.41
N SER A 19 13.52 -11.10 4.16
CA SER A 19 12.48 -11.62 3.28
C SER A 19 12.99 -11.77 1.86
N LYS A 20 12.68 -12.91 1.24
CA LYS A 20 12.97 -13.09 -0.17
C LYS A 20 12.11 -12.15 -0.99
N VAL A 21 12.74 -11.26 -1.76
CA VAL A 21 12.00 -10.26 -2.54
C VAL A 21 11.39 -10.92 -3.76
N SER A 22 10.10 -10.72 -3.94
CA SER A 22 9.39 -10.99 -5.18
C SER A 22 8.55 -9.76 -5.52
N TYR A 23 8.04 -9.71 -6.75
CA TYR A 23 7.43 -8.49 -7.27
C TYR A 23 6.10 -8.81 -7.93
N TYR A 24 5.20 -7.83 -7.91
CA TYR A 24 3.99 -7.83 -8.72
C TYR A 24 3.64 -6.38 -9.08
N ASN A 25 2.56 -6.18 -9.85
CA ASN A 25 2.19 -4.85 -10.34
C ASN A 25 0.84 -4.41 -9.79
N LEU A 26 0.71 -3.09 -9.59
CA LEU A 26 -0.52 -2.46 -9.13
C LEU A 26 -0.85 -1.27 -10.03
N SER A 27 -2.14 -1.14 -10.37
CA SER A 27 -2.62 -0.03 -11.18
C SER A 27 -3.86 0.59 -10.54
N ILE A 28 -3.91 1.93 -10.54
CA ILE A 28 -5.07 2.70 -10.08
C ILE A 28 -5.37 3.73 -11.15
N SER A 29 -6.30 3.43 -12.05
CA SER A 29 -6.58 4.27 -13.23
C SER A 29 -6.92 5.69 -12.86
N LYS A 30 -7.75 5.88 -11.83
CA LYS A 30 -8.17 7.20 -11.37
C LYS A 30 -6.98 8.09 -11.00
N LEU A 31 -5.91 7.52 -10.47
CA LEU A 31 -4.72 8.24 -10.07
C LEU A 31 -3.63 8.24 -11.14
N LYS A 32 -3.91 7.67 -12.31
CA LYS A 32 -2.94 7.53 -13.43
C LYS A 32 -1.71 6.70 -13.03
N ILE A 33 -1.88 5.80 -12.07
CA ILE A 33 -0.86 4.82 -11.68
C ILE A 33 -1.06 3.59 -12.56
N LYS A 34 -0.02 3.23 -13.32
CA LYS A 34 -0.06 2.07 -14.23
C LYS A 34 1.13 1.17 -13.98
N ASP A 35 0.85 -0.10 -13.71
CA ASP A 35 1.85 -1.15 -13.54
C ASP A 35 2.98 -0.79 -12.56
N ALA A 36 2.62 -0.11 -11.47
CA ALA A 36 3.58 0.20 -10.42
C ALA A 36 4.09 -1.08 -9.77
N VAL A 37 5.40 -1.18 -9.60
CA VAL A 37 6.02 -2.36 -9.00
C VAL A 37 5.81 -2.36 -7.51
N VAL A 38 5.34 -3.50 -6.98
CA VAL A 38 5.25 -3.76 -5.54
C VAL A 38 6.27 -4.84 -5.20
N ALA A 39 7.21 -4.51 -4.31
CA ALA A 39 8.18 -5.46 -3.79
C ALA A 39 7.65 -6.06 -2.49
N ILE A 40 7.76 -7.39 -2.36
CA ILE A 40 7.36 -8.07 -1.13
C ILE A 40 8.56 -8.18 -0.21
N GLY A 41 8.51 -7.50 0.94
CA GLY A 41 9.55 -7.58 1.94
C GLY A 41 10.74 -6.64 1.76
N GLY A 42 10.71 -5.74 0.78
CA GLY A 42 11.75 -4.71 0.64
C GLY A 42 11.55 -3.57 1.64
N GLU A 43 12.50 -2.64 1.70
CA GLU A 43 12.42 -1.48 2.59
C GLU A 43 12.53 -0.13 1.88
N ASP A 44 13.01 -0.09 0.64
CA ASP A 44 13.29 1.18 -0.04
C ASP A 44 12.08 1.67 -0.82
N LEU A 45 11.31 2.55 -0.19
CA LEU A 45 10.11 3.15 -0.78
C LEU A 45 10.40 4.14 -1.91
N SER A 46 11.66 4.49 -2.13
CA SER A 46 12.04 5.31 -3.28
C SER A 46 12.13 4.50 -4.58
N LYS A 47 12.22 3.18 -4.49
CA LYS A 47 12.42 2.29 -5.64
C LYS A 47 11.17 1.53 -6.06
N SER A 48 10.22 1.36 -5.15
CA SER A 48 8.98 0.64 -5.44
C SER A 48 7.95 0.90 -4.35
N LEU A 49 6.70 0.48 -4.60
CA LEU A 49 5.76 0.21 -3.51
C LEU A 49 6.25 -1.04 -2.76
N ILE A 50 5.86 -1.17 -1.51
CA ILE A 50 6.32 -2.29 -0.67
C ILE A 50 5.13 -2.96 0.01
N GLN A 51 4.99 -4.27 -0.17
CA GLN A 51 4.07 -5.06 0.62
C GLN A 51 4.70 -5.41 1.96
N TYR A 52 3.98 -5.14 3.05
CA TYR A 52 4.40 -5.50 4.41
C TYR A 52 4.54 -7.03 4.51
N PRO A 53 5.71 -7.56 4.90
CA PRO A 53 5.92 -9.00 4.97
C PRO A 53 5.00 -9.65 6.00
N GLY A 54 4.59 -10.87 5.72
CA GLY A 54 3.64 -11.60 6.57
C GLY A 54 2.17 -11.28 6.28
N THR A 55 1.88 -10.28 5.46
CA THR A 55 0.51 -10.03 5.00
C THR A 55 0.18 -10.91 3.79
N ALA A 56 -1.12 -11.08 3.51
CA ALA A 56 -1.55 -12.01 2.47
C ALA A 56 -1.06 -11.59 1.08
N LEU A 57 -0.73 -12.58 0.26
CA LEU A 57 -0.45 -12.33 -1.16
C LEU A 57 -1.75 -11.98 -1.89
N PRO A 58 -1.65 -11.20 -2.99
CA PRO A 58 -2.84 -10.82 -3.75
C PRO A 58 -3.69 -12.04 -4.17
N GLY A 59 -5.00 -11.89 -4.07
CA GLY A 59 -5.95 -12.94 -4.40
C GLY A 59 -6.15 -13.99 -3.32
N LYS A 60 -5.31 -14.05 -2.30
CA LYS A 60 -5.46 -14.96 -1.18
C LYS A 60 -6.34 -14.34 -0.10
N ARG A 61 -6.99 -15.19 0.72
CA ARG A 61 -7.75 -14.70 1.86
C ARG A 61 -6.81 -14.05 2.87
N GLY A 62 -7.21 -12.90 3.37
CA GLY A 62 -6.42 -12.08 4.27
C GLY A 62 -6.28 -10.66 3.72
N ASN A 63 -5.32 -9.92 4.25
CA ASN A 63 -5.15 -8.52 3.97
C ASN A 63 -3.74 -8.27 3.42
N SER A 64 -3.66 -7.92 2.13
CA SER A 64 -2.40 -7.51 1.49
C SER A 64 -2.17 -6.04 1.82
N VAL A 65 -1.13 -5.71 2.59
CA VAL A 65 -0.86 -4.34 3.02
C VAL A 65 0.31 -3.77 2.23
N ILE A 66 0.07 -2.66 1.52
CA ILE A 66 1.02 -2.05 0.59
C ILE A 66 1.29 -0.62 1.01
N PHE A 67 2.57 -0.29 1.18
CA PHE A 67 3.05 1.06 1.52
C PHE A 67 3.53 1.79 0.27
N GLY A 68 3.25 3.09 0.19
CA GLY A 68 3.76 3.98 -0.83
C GLY A 68 4.03 5.38 -0.29
N HIS A 69 5.01 6.03 -0.87
CA HIS A 69 5.49 7.35 -0.45
C HIS A 69 4.58 8.47 -0.94
N SER A 70 4.56 9.58 -0.22
CA SER A 70 3.84 10.80 -0.60
C SER A 70 4.73 12.03 -0.43
N VAL A 71 4.49 13.05 -1.26
CA VAL A 71 5.17 14.34 -1.21
C VAL A 71 4.14 15.45 -1.40
N LEU A 72 4.56 16.71 -1.27
CA LEU A 72 3.70 17.86 -1.58
C LEU A 72 3.14 17.74 -3.00
N PRO A 73 1.87 18.15 -3.22
CA PRO A 73 1.22 17.98 -4.52
C PRO A 73 1.95 18.60 -5.71
N ILE A 74 2.67 19.71 -5.50
CA ILE A 74 3.41 20.38 -6.59
C ILE A 74 4.56 19.52 -7.13
N PHE A 75 5.04 18.55 -6.36
CA PHE A 75 6.10 17.65 -6.78
C PHE A 75 5.57 16.29 -7.25
N TYR A 76 4.26 16.14 -7.36
CA TYR A 76 3.65 14.87 -7.69
C TYR A 76 3.98 14.43 -9.11
N ASN A 77 4.39 13.17 -9.25
CA ASN A 77 4.54 12.46 -10.51
C ASN A 77 4.10 11.01 -10.30
N PRO A 78 3.05 10.54 -10.99
CA PRO A 78 2.56 9.17 -10.79
C PRO A 78 3.55 8.09 -11.22
N LYS A 79 4.61 8.45 -11.93
CA LYS A 79 5.67 7.53 -12.36
C LYS A 79 6.86 7.50 -11.41
N ASN A 80 6.86 8.34 -10.36
CA ASN A 80 7.96 8.43 -9.40
C ASN A 80 7.51 7.85 -8.06
N TYR A 81 8.20 6.81 -7.59
CA TYR A 81 7.84 6.14 -6.33
C TYR A 81 7.94 7.05 -5.10
N ILE A 82 8.77 8.09 -5.14
CA ILE A 82 8.86 9.07 -4.04
C ILE A 82 7.53 9.80 -3.84
N SER A 83 6.73 9.93 -4.89
CA SER A 83 5.47 10.70 -4.85
C SER A 83 4.22 9.88 -5.19
N ILE A 84 4.36 8.59 -5.46
CA ILE A 84 3.33 7.80 -6.12
C ILE A 84 1.97 7.80 -5.40
N PHE A 85 1.96 7.81 -4.06
CA PHE A 85 0.72 7.81 -3.28
C PHE A 85 0.30 9.21 -2.80
N SER A 86 0.89 10.28 -3.34
CA SER A 86 0.54 11.65 -2.94
C SER A 86 -0.92 12.00 -3.21
N THR A 87 -1.53 11.40 -4.23
CA THR A 87 -2.94 11.62 -4.59
C THR A 87 -3.88 10.56 -4.02
N LEU A 88 -3.38 9.64 -3.20
CA LEU A 88 -4.21 8.60 -2.58
C LEU A 88 -5.44 9.16 -1.85
N PRO A 89 -5.35 10.34 -1.18
CA PRO A 89 -6.52 10.93 -0.52
C PRO A 89 -7.68 11.28 -1.46
N THR A 90 -7.46 11.32 -2.77
CA THR A 90 -8.52 11.61 -3.74
C THR A 90 -9.34 10.39 -4.13
N LEU A 91 -8.94 9.18 -3.72
CA LEU A 91 -9.75 7.99 -3.92
C LEU A 91 -11.05 8.08 -3.12
N LYS A 92 -12.07 7.39 -3.63
CA LYS A 92 -13.39 7.34 -3.00
C LYS A 92 -13.86 5.90 -2.92
N ILE A 93 -14.80 5.65 -2.01
CA ILE A 93 -15.49 4.37 -1.94
C ILE A 93 -16.09 4.04 -3.30
N GLY A 94 -15.86 2.84 -3.81
CA GLY A 94 -16.29 2.40 -5.12
C GLY A 94 -15.24 2.48 -6.22
N ASP A 95 -14.11 3.14 -5.97
CA ASP A 95 -13.00 3.18 -6.92
C ASP A 95 -12.30 1.82 -6.99
N ASP A 96 -11.75 1.49 -8.17
CA ASP A 96 -11.14 0.19 -8.41
C ASP A 96 -9.60 0.27 -8.39
N ILE A 97 -9.01 -0.81 -7.90
CA ILE A 97 -7.56 -1.03 -7.88
C ILE A 97 -7.32 -2.38 -8.55
N LEU A 98 -6.40 -2.41 -9.53
CA LEU A 98 -6.02 -3.64 -10.20
C LEU A 98 -4.65 -4.11 -9.72
N VAL A 99 -4.54 -5.40 -9.48
CA VAL A 99 -3.29 -6.04 -9.12
C VAL A 99 -3.04 -7.18 -10.09
N ASN A 100 -1.83 -7.24 -10.64
CA ASN A 100 -1.40 -8.34 -11.49
C ASN A 100 -0.29 -9.09 -10.75
N TYR A 101 -0.63 -10.27 -10.25
CA TYR A 101 0.27 -11.12 -9.49
C TYR A 101 0.35 -12.50 -10.14
N ASP A 102 1.56 -12.93 -10.47
CA ASP A 102 1.81 -14.24 -11.07
C ASP A 102 0.96 -14.47 -12.33
N ASN A 103 0.90 -13.45 -13.20
CA ASN A 103 0.12 -13.44 -14.45
C ASN A 103 -1.39 -13.55 -14.26
N ILE A 104 -1.89 -13.35 -13.04
CA ILE A 104 -3.31 -13.34 -12.76
C ILE A 104 -3.71 -11.93 -12.32
N SER A 105 -4.79 -11.40 -12.92
CA SER A 105 -5.31 -10.08 -12.58
C SER A 105 -6.39 -10.20 -11.52
N PHE A 106 -6.29 -9.36 -10.50
CA PHE A 106 -7.28 -9.24 -9.42
C PHE A 106 -7.78 -7.81 -9.37
N LYS A 107 -9.08 -7.63 -9.20
CA LYS A 107 -9.69 -6.32 -9.02
C LYS A 107 -10.19 -6.18 -7.60
N TYR A 108 -9.81 -5.08 -6.95
CA TYR A 108 -10.27 -4.72 -5.62
C TYR A 108 -11.05 -3.42 -5.71
N ARG A 109 -12.10 -3.30 -4.90
CA ARG A 109 -12.92 -2.08 -4.84
C ARG A 109 -12.80 -1.45 -3.47
N VAL A 110 -12.54 -0.14 -3.45
CA VAL A 110 -12.40 0.61 -2.19
C VAL A 110 -13.69 0.55 -1.41
N GLU A 111 -13.63 0.11 -0.15
CA GLU A 111 -14.78 0.03 0.73
C GLU A 111 -14.68 0.97 1.93
N SER A 112 -13.48 1.42 2.31
CA SER A 112 -13.31 2.40 3.39
C SER A 112 -12.02 3.18 3.23
N ILE A 113 -12.03 4.44 3.68
CA ILE A 113 -10.88 5.34 3.68
C ILE A 113 -10.88 6.06 5.02
N PHE A 114 -9.77 5.98 5.75
CA PHE A 114 -9.67 6.60 7.08
C PHE A 114 -8.22 6.89 7.44
N GLU A 115 -8.02 7.75 8.45
CA GLU A 115 -6.69 8.08 8.96
C GLU A 115 -6.45 7.40 10.29
N VAL A 116 -5.19 7.00 10.54
CA VAL A 116 -4.78 6.40 11.79
C VAL A 116 -3.45 6.99 12.24
N TYR A 117 -3.10 6.78 13.50
CA TYR A 117 -1.77 7.09 14.02
C TYR A 117 -0.81 5.93 13.77
N PRO A 118 0.52 6.18 13.78
CA PRO A 118 1.51 5.11 13.60
C PRO A 118 1.44 4.00 14.66
N THR A 119 0.73 4.23 15.78
CA THR A 119 0.52 3.23 16.83
C THR A 119 -0.67 2.32 16.57
N ASP A 120 -1.48 2.61 15.55
CA ASP A 120 -2.71 1.87 15.26
C ASP A 120 -2.40 0.67 14.35
N ILE A 121 -1.69 -0.31 14.89
CA ILE A 121 -1.19 -1.47 14.14
C ILE A 121 -2.30 -2.46 13.76
N GLN A 122 -3.52 -2.29 14.26
CA GLN A 122 -4.64 -3.17 13.90
C GLN A 122 -4.94 -3.15 12.40
N VAL A 123 -4.52 -2.11 11.67
CA VAL A 123 -4.69 -2.06 10.21
C VAL A 123 -3.89 -3.15 9.49
N LEU A 124 -2.90 -3.73 10.17
CA LEU A 124 -2.07 -4.82 9.63
C LEU A 124 -2.69 -6.20 9.86
N GLN A 125 -3.78 -6.28 10.65
CA GLN A 125 -4.41 -7.56 10.99
C GLN A 125 -4.89 -8.29 9.76
N GLN A 126 -4.81 -9.63 9.82
CA GLN A 126 -5.27 -10.50 8.75
C GLN A 126 -6.69 -10.97 9.05
N ASP A 127 -7.61 -10.61 8.16
CA ASP A 127 -8.99 -11.06 8.18
C ASP A 127 -9.17 -12.04 7.02
N SER A 128 -9.33 -13.32 7.34
CA SER A 128 -9.43 -14.38 6.34
C SER A 128 -10.84 -14.61 5.82
N SER A 129 -11.81 -13.75 6.18
CA SER A 129 -13.20 -13.86 5.69
C SER A 129 -13.29 -13.56 4.20
N ASP A 130 -12.35 -12.79 3.65
CA ASP A 130 -12.29 -12.46 2.23
C ASP A 130 -10.86 -12.07 1.85
N SER A 131 -10.67 -11.64 0.62
CA SER A 131 -9.40 -11.09 0.15
C SER A 131 -9.46 -9.56 0.17
N PHE A 132 -8.62 -8.95 1.00
CA PHE A 132 -8.55 -7.49 1.16
C PHE A 132 -7.22 -6.95 0.69
N LEU A 133 -7.25 -5.69 0.27
CA LEU A 133 -6.06 -4.90 -0.09
C LEU A 133 -6.10 -3.61 0.72
N THR A 134 -5.00 -3.30 1.40
CA THR A 134 -4.89 -2.08 2.19
C THR A 134 -3.71 -1.27 1.66
N LEU A 135 -3.98 -0.05 1.21
CA LEU A 135 -2.94 0.89 0.79
C LEU A 135 -2.69 1.87 1.93
N VAL A 136 -1.41 2.16 2.18
CA VAL A 136 -0.99 3.02 3.30
C VAL A 136 -0.03 4.08 2.78
N THR A 137 -0.29 5.33 3.15
CA THR A 137 0.65 6.43 2.91
C THR A 137 0.64 7.41 4.07
N CYS A 138 1.66 8.27 4.14
CA CYS A 138 1.74 9.31 5.17
C CYS A 138 0.89 10.51 4.80
N VAL A 139 0.22 11.11 5.77
CA VAL A 139 -0.58 12.31 5.59
C VAL A 139 -0.36 13.28 6.76
N PRO A 140 -0.48 14.59 6.52
CA PRO A 140 -0.71 15.23 5.21
C PRO A 140 0.46 14.97 4.25
N PRO A 141 0.20 14.90 2.92
CA PRO A 141 1.28 14.67 1.96
C PRO A 141 2.37 15.72 2.09
N GLY A 142 3.63 15.26 2.16
CA GLY A 142 4.80 16.13 2.26
C GLY A 142 5.05 16.74 3.64
N ASP A 143 4.27 16.45 4.66
CA ASP A 143 4.55 16.90 6.02
C ASP A 143 5.74 16.12 6.56
N PRO A 144 6.88 16.79 6.89
CA PRO A 144 8.07 16.09 7.37
C PRO A 144 7.86 15.39 8.72
N ARG A 145 6.86 15.80 9.50
CA ARG A 145 6.53 15.15 10.77
C ARG A 145 5.83 13.83 10.58
N LYS A 146 5.18 13.61 9.43
CA LYS A 146 4.44 12.40 9.07
C LYS A 146 3.52 11.94 10.22
N PRO A 147 2.60 12.81 10.69
CA PRO A 147 1.88 12.56 11.94
C PRO A 147 0.85 11.43 11.86
N LYS A 148 0.34 11.17 10.65
CA LYS A 148 -0.73 10.18 10.45
C LYS A 148 -0.46 9.30 9.24
N ARG A 149 -1.22 8.19 9.18
CA ARG A 149 -1.24 7.29 8.02
C ARG A 149 -2.63 7.30 7.42
N LEU A 150 -2.73 7.50 6.11
CA LEU A 150 -3.98 7.29 5.38
C LEU A 150 -4.10 5.82 5.03
N ILE A 151 -5.27 5.25 5.32
CA ILE A 151 -5.58 3.85 5.04
C ILE A 151 -6.69 3.82 3.99
N VAL A 152 -6.42 3.14 2.88
CA VAL A 152 -7.42 2.83 1.86
C VAL A 152 -7.61 1.33 1.86
N ARG A 153 -8.77 0.87 2.31
CA ARG A 153 -9.10 -0.56 2.34
C ARG A 153 -10.03 -0.90 1.18
N ALA A 154 -9.66 -1.94 0.46
CA ALA A 154 -10.42 -2.45 -0.66
C ALA A 154 -10.67 -3.95 -0.50
N ARG A 155 -11.74 -4.44 -1.11
CA ARG A 155 -12.14 -5.84 -1.08
C ARG A 155 -12.17 -6.37 -2.51
N ILE A 156 -11.77 -7.62 -2.69
CA ILE A 156 -11.77 -8.27 -4.00
C ILE A 156 -13.19 -8.33 -4.58
N VAL A 157 -13.28 -8.08 -5.87
CA VAL A 157 -14.53 -8.19 -6.64
C VAL A 157 -14.25 -8.97 -7.93
N PRO A 158 -15.28 -9.54 -8.58
CA PRO A 158 -15.09 -10.20 -9.89
C PRO A 158 -14.55 -9.22 -10.93
N LEU A 159 -13.69 -9.74 -11.80
CA LEU A 159 -13.21 -8.97 -12.95
C LEU A 159 -14.33 -8.65 -13.92
#